data_eafb4cabd768f031a0dc4e311d755aa9
#
_entry.id   eafb4cabd768f031a0dc4e311d755aa9
#
_cell.length_a   1.000
_cell.length_b   1.000
_cell.length_c   1.000
_cell.angle_alpha   90.00
_cell.angle_beta   90.00
_cell.angle_gamma   90.00
#
_symmetry.space_group_name_H-M   'P 1'
#
loop_
_entity.id
_entity.type
_entity.pdbx_description
1 polymer ?
#
loop_
_entity_poly.entity_id
_entity_poly.type
_entity_poly.pdbx_seq_one_letter_code
_entity_poly.pdbx_strand_id
1 'polypeptide(L)'
;MKVGVIGSKSSCEVVKKSIKEIDSSVEVASYEEEQVNRSDRLIEECEQECDAVLFTGCAIESFVGRNYHFTRPHVSVEKSVISIAGAFLQMQKSNIELDAFSIDIVEKQVIEDLLDAFDILARNIYSCPFQAGVEEEQYVEWHMKLLDEGKINVALTSLRWVYKTLQEKGYHAIYLPPTRAKVRVALEKLKNECALQEAEYAQAAVEIFQLTDYKSREENYYSSMLAKADIEKEIIKYTEGIQGAIFASGRREYIVFSNSGAVQEEFNQRKLLNLQKKVQEEKKISLNVGIGTGGTMNDAE
;
A
#
# COMPACT_ATOMS: atom_id res chain seq x y z
N MET A 1 -7.01 12.54 -8.35
CA MET A 1 -6.41 11.31 -7.78
C MET A 1 -6.54 10.19 -8.80
N LYS A 2 -5.43 9.54 -9.13
CA LYS A 2 -5.37 8.36 -10.01
C LYS A 2 -5.14 7.13 -9.14
N VAL A 3 -6.03 6.14 -9.22
CA VAL A 3 -5.98 4.90 -8.43
C VAL A 3 -5.61 3.73 -9.32
N GLY A 4 -4.55 3.01 -8.97
CA GLY A 4 -4.17 1.75 -9.59
C GLY A 4 -4.94 0.60 -8.95
N VAL A 5 -5.64 -0.21 -9.75
CA VAL A 5 -6.39 -1.37 -9.28
C VAL A 5 -5.67 -2.64 -9.69
N ILE A 6 -5.22 -3.44 -8.71
CA ILE A 6 -4.48 -4.69 -8.94
C ILE A 6 -5.36 -5.90 -8.62
N GLY A 7 -5.47 -6.83 -9.57
CA GLY A 7 -6.21 -8.08 -9.38
C GLY A 7 -6.59 -8.78 -10.67
N SER A 8 -7.47 -9.79 -10.59
CA SER A 8 -7.95 -10.47 -11.78
C SER A 8 -8.73 -9.53 -12.67
N LYS A 9 -8.70 -9.75 -13.99
CA LYS A 9 -9.40 -8.92 -14.99
C LYS A 9 -10.84 -8.64 -14.61
N SER A 10 -11.60 -9.68 -14.28
CA SER A 10 -13.02 -9.54 -13.92
C SER A 10 -13.24 -8.72 -12.63
N SER A 11 -12.34 -8.85 -11.65
CA SER A 11 -12.40 -8.06 -10.41
C SER A 11 -12.04 -6.60 -10.66
N CYS A 12 -11.01 -6.33 -11.47
CA CYS A 12 -10.63 -4.97 -11.87
C CYS A 12 -11.78 -4.27 -12.62
N GLU A 13 -12.48 -4.96 -13.52
CA GLU A 13 -13.65 -4.41 -14.22
C GLU A 13 -14.77 -4.01 -13.25
N VAL A 14 -15.10 -4.88 -12.28
CA VAL A 14 -16.13 -4.61 -11.26
C VAL A 14 -15.73 -3.42 -10.38
N VAL A 15 -14.48 -3.39 -9.91
CA VAL A 15 -13.95 -2.31 -9.07
C VAL A 15 -13.93 -0.99 -9.84
N LYS A 16 -13.40 -0.97 -11.06
CA LYS A 16 -13.36 0.22 -11.93
C LYS A 16 -14.74 0.78 -12.20
N LYS A 17 -15.72 -0.08 -12.55
CA LYS A 17 -17.11 0.34 -12.72
C LYS A 17 -17.67 0.92 -11.43
N SER A 18 -17.44 0.26 -10.29
CA SER A 18 -17.93 0.69 -9.00
C SER A 18 -17.36 2.05 -8.59
N ILE A 19 -16.05 2.27 -8.77
CA ILE A 19 -15.41 3.57 -8.47
C ILE A 19 -16.02 4.68 -9.31
N LYS A 20 -16.19 4.48 -10.62
CA LYS A 20 -16.80 5.48 -11.51
C LYS A 20 -18.24 5.86 -11.12
N GLU A 21 -19.01 4.89 -10.60
CA GLU A 21 -20.37 5.13 -10.11
C GLU A 21 -20.39 5.83 -8.75
N ILE A 22 -19.37 5.65 -7.91
CA ILE A 22 -19.24 6.25 -6.58
C ILE A 22 -18.67 7.67 -6.68
N ASP A 23 -17.60 7.81 -7.46
CA ASP A 23 -16.91 9.09 -7.64
C ASP A 23 -16.26 9.14 -9.04
N SER A 24 -16.89 9.89 -9.96
CA SER A 24 -16.44 10.04 -11.34
C SER A 24 -15.16 10.87 -11.49
N SER A 25 -14.74 11.59 -10.45
CA SER A 25 -13.51 12.40 -10.46
C SER A 25 -12.24 11.55 -10.28
N VAL A 26 -12.38 10.30 -9.80
CA VAL A 26 -11.26 9.38 -9.62
C VAL A 26 -10.91 8.71 -10.94
N GLU A 27 -9.67 8.90 -11.40
CA GLU A 27 -9.11 8.18 -12.53
C GLU A 27 -8.69 6.78 -12.10
N VAL A 28 -8.96 5.75 -12.91
CA VAL A 28 -8.67 4.36 -12.56
C VAL A 28 -7.84 3.69 -13.66
N ALA A 29 -6.65 3.26 -13.30
CA ALA A 29 -5.80 2.35 -14.08
C ALA A 29 -5.97 0.91 -13.58
N SER A 30 -5.94 -0.08 -14.48
CA SER A 30 -6.10 -1.51 -14.12
C SER A 30 -4.82 -2.27 -14.42
N TYR A 31 -4.33 -3.00 -13.43
CA TYR A 31 -3.16 -3.88 -13.49
C TYR A 31 -3.64 -5.31 -13.27
N GLU A 32 -3.76 -6.06 -14.36
CA GLU A 32 -4.49 -7.32 -14.39
C GLU A 32 -3.56 -8.53 -14.23
N GLU A 33 -3.81 -9.34 -13.21
CA GLU A 33 -3.17 -10.63 -13.01
C GLU A 33 -4.19 -11.63 -12.43
N GLU A 34 -4.30 -12.80 -13.06
CA GLU A 34 -5.26 -13.84 -12.66
C GLU A 34 -4.80 -14.61 -11.41
N GLN A 35 -3.48 -14.79 -11.24
CA GLN A 35 -2.89 -15.51 -10.11
C GLN A 35 -2.33 -14.55 -9.08
N VAL A 36 -2.67 -14.78 -7.81
CA VAL A 36 -2.18 -13.98 -6.68
C VAL A 36 -0.66 -13.98 -6.59
N ASN A 37 -0.03 -15.15 -6.78
CA ASN A 37 1.41 -15.33 -6.67
C ASN A 37 2.25 -14.73 -7.81
N ARG A 38 1.64 -13.96 -8.71
CA ARG A 38 2.31 -13.22 -9.79
C ARG A 38 2.03 -11.72 -9.76
N SER A 39 1.27 -11.27 -8.75
CA SER A 39 0.81 -9.87 -8.68
C SER A 39 1.90 -8.92 -8.22
N ASP A 40 2.99 -9.40 -7.61
CA ASP A 40 4.11 -8.59 -7.13
C ASP A 40 4.85 -7.85 -8.26
N ARG A 41 4.86 -8.39 -9.47
CA ARG A 41 5.48 -7.77 -10.64
C ARG A 41 4.78 -6.49 -11.14
N LEU A 42 3.54 -6.25 -10.70
CA LEU A 42 2.71 -5.13 -11.17
C LEU A 42 2.80 -3.91 -10.25
N ILE A 43 3.29 -4.08 -9.02
CA ILE A 43 3.20 -3.04 -7.99
C ILE A 43 4.12 -1.85 -8.30
N GLU A 44 5.34 -2.10 -8.77
CA GLU A 44 6.30 -1.04 -9.05
C GLU A 44 5.79 -0.10 -10.16
N GLU A 45 5.30 -0.65 -11.27
CA GLU A 45 4.69 0.12 -12.36
C GLU A 45 3.45 0.88 -11.87
N CYS A 46 2.61 0.22 -11.06
CA CYS A 46 1.41 0.82 -10.49
C CYS A 46 1.73 2.03 -9.62
N GLU A 47 2.71 1.94 -8.72
CA GLU A 47 3.10 3.06 -7.83
C GLU A 47 3.81 4.20 -8.57
N GLN A 48 4.48 3.91 -9.69
CA GLN A 48 5.08 4.95 -10.53
C GLN A 48 4.03 5.78 -11.27
N GLU A 49 2.90 5.17 -11.66
CA GLU A 49 1.88 5.80 -12.49
C GLU A 49 0.67 6.33 -11.71
N CYS A 50 0.46 5.86 -10.47
CA CYS A 50 -0.74 6.13 -9.68
C CYS A 50 -0.41 6.77 -8.33
N ASP A 51 -1.39 7.55 -7.82
CA ASP A 51 -1.28 8.20 -6.51
C ASP A 51 -1.52 7.23 -5.35
N ALA A 52 -2.27 6.15 -5.60
CA ALA A 52 -2.67 5.17 -4.59
C ALA A 52 -3.01 3.82 -5.23
N VAL A 53 -2.96 2.73 -4.44
CA VAL A 53 -3.19 1.36 -4.89
C VAL A 53 -4.41 0.74 -4.22
N LEU A 54 -5.30 0.15 -5.00
CA LEU A 54 -6.45 -0.61 -4.53
C LEU A 54 -6.33 -2.08 -4.97
N PHE A 55 -6.08 -2.97 -4.03
CA PHE A 55 -6.09 -4.40 -4.29
C PHE A 55 -7.52 -4.94 -4.31
N THR A 56 -7.86 -5.78 -5.29
CA THR A 56 -9.22 -6.37 -5.40
C THR A 56 -9.52 -7.40 -4.30
N GLY A 57 -8.54 -7.74 -3.47
CA GLY A 57 -8.69 -8.64 -2.31
C GLY A 57 -7.43 -8.70 -1.45
N CYS A 58 -7.62 -9.07 -0.18
CA CYS A 58 -6.58 -9.12 0.84
C CYS A 58 -5.45 -10.14 0.54
N ALA A 59 -5.75 -11.20 -0.22
CA ALA A 59 -4.73 -12.20 -0.60
C ALA A 59 -3.63 -11.58 -1.47
N ILE A 60 -4.00 -10.71 -2.43
CA ILE A 60 -3.05 -10.01 -3.31
C ILE A 60 -2.21 -9.03 -2.50
N GLU A 61 -2.84 -8.18 -1.69
CA GLU A 61 -2.15 -7.23 -0.80
C GLU A 61 -1.14 -7.94 0.10
N SER A 62 -1.56 -9.02 0.77
CA SER A 62 -0.69 -9.81 1.64
C SER A 62 0.47 -10.47 0.88
N PHE A 63 0.24 -10.95 -0.34
CA PHE A 63 1.29 -11.55 -1.15
C PHE A 63 2.34 -10.52 -1.57
N VAL A 64 1.89 -9.39 -2.12
CA VAL A 64 2.77 -8.29 -2.55
C VAL A 64 3.55 -7.72 -1.37
N GLY A 65 2.90 -7.45 -0.23
CA GLY A 65 3.51 -6.85 0.95
C GLY A 65 4.55 -7.71 1.67
N ARG A 66 4.75 -8.99 1.28
CA ARG A 66 5.83 -9.80 1.83
C ARG A 66 7.22 -9.38 1.36
N ASN A 67 7.32 -8.96 0.10
CA ASN A 67 8.60 -8.70 -0.55
C ASN A 67 8.71 -7.27 -1.08
N TYR A 68 7.63 -6.48 -0.97
CA TYR A 68 7.57 -5.12 -1.46
C TYR A 68 7.24 -4.14 -0.33
N HIS A 69 7.99 -3.06 -0.26
CA HIS A 69 7.71 -1.97 0.66
C HIS A 69 6.91 -0.89 -0.08
N PHE A 70 5.65 -0.74 0.31
CA PHE A 70 4.76 0.23 -0.33
C PHE A 70 5.21 1.66 -0.05
N THR A 71 5.24 2.48 -1.10
CA THR A 71 5.55 3.92 -1.04
C THR A 71 4.30 4.78 -1.19
N ARG A 72 3.23 4.20 -1.76
CA ARG A 72 1.93 4.86 -1.91
C ARG A 72 0.89 4.30 -0.94
N PRO A 73 -0.11 5.09 -0.56
CA PRO A 73 -1.25 4.60 0.18
C PRO A 73 -1.91 3.41 -0.53
N HIS A 74 -2.23 2.37 0.23
CA HIS A 74 -2.80 1.17 -0.35
C HIS A 74 -3.87 0.57 0.57
N VAL A 75 -4.88 -0.03 -0.03
CA VAL A 75 -6.00 -0.68 0.67
C VAL A 75 -6.47 -1.87 -0.15
N SER A 76 -6.94 -2.93 0.48
CA SER A 76 -7.64 -4.02 -0.19
C SER A 76 -9.16 -3.95 -0.02
N VAL A 77 -9.88 -4.44 -1.04
CA VAL A 77 -11.32 -4.64 -0.96
C VAL A 77 -11.60 -5.89 -0.12
N GLU A 78 -12.19 -5.69 1.05
CA GLU A 78 -12.57 -6.78 1.93
C GLU A 78 -13.67 -7.65 1.33
N LYS A 79 -13.74 -8.89 1.77
CA LYS A 79 -14.83 -9.80 1.42
C LYS A 79 -16.17 -9.29 1.96
N SER A 80 -17.20 -9.55 1.18
CA SER A 80 -18.54 -9.04 1.48
C SER A 80 -19.50 -10.17 1.82
N VAL A 81 -20.19 -10.05 2.94
CA VAL A 81 -21.35 -10.88 3.28
C VAL A 81 -22.40 -10.85 2.14
N ILE A 82 -22.51 -9.72 1.44
CA ILE A 82 -23.42 -9.57 0.28
C ILE A 82 -23.01 -10.50 -0.88
N SER A 83 -21.71 -10.71 -1.12
CA SER A 83 -21.26 -11.64 -2.17
C SER A 83 -21.59 -13.09 -1.83
N ILE A 84 -21.50 -13.46 -0.55
CA ILE A 84 -21.89 -14.79 -0.06
C ILE A 84 -23.40 -14.99 -0.18
N ALA A 85 -24.19 -14.01 0.25
CA ALA A 85 -25.65 -14.03 0.09
C ALA A 85 -26.05 -14.13 -1.40
N GLY A 86 -25.33 -13.42 -2.28
CA GLY A 86 -25.49 -13.53 -3.74
C GLY A 86 -25.22 -14.95 -4.26
N ALA A 87 -24.18 -15.62 -3.74
CA ALA A 87 -23.89 -17.00 -4.06
C ALA A 87 -25.00 -17.95 -3.58
N PHE A 88 -25.55 -17.75 -2.39
CA PHE A 88 -26.68 -18.53 -1.89
C PHE A 88 -27.91 -18.39 -2.78
N LEU A 89 -28.23 -17.17 -3.22
CA LEU A 89 -29.32 -16.95 -4.19
C LEU A 89 -29.05 -17.63 -5.54
N GLN A 90 -27.80 -17.67 -5.97
CA GLN A 90 -27.41 -18.38 -7.20
C GLN A 90 -27.58 -19.90 -7.04
N MET A 91 -27.17 -20.45 -5.89
CA MET A 91 -27.36 -21.87 -5.57
C MET A 91 -28.85 -22.24 -5.62
N GLN A 92 -29.71 -21.46 -4.96
CA GLN A 92 -31.17 -21.68 -4.99
C GLN A 92 -31.74 -21.64 -6.41
N LYS A 93 -31.34 -20.68 -7.25
CA LYS A 93 -31.78 -20.58 -8.65
C LYS A 93 -31.33 -21.77 -9.50
N SER A 94 -30.22 -22.40 -9.15
CA SER A 94 -29.64 -23.55 -9.82
C SER A 94 -30.08 -24.89 -9.21
N ASN A 95 -31.03 -24.86 -8.25
CA ASN A 95 -31.47 -26.02 -7.47
C ASN A 95 -30.32 -26.77 -6.77
N ILE A 96 -29.31 -26.04 -6.33
CA ILE A 96 -28.22 -26.56 -5.50
C ILE A 96 -28.61 -26.36 -4.04
N GLU A 97 -28.61 -27.43 -3.25
CA GLU A 97 -28.94 -27.36 -1.83
C GLU A 97 -27.88 -26.58 -1.06
N LEU A 98 -28.33 -25.72 -0.12
CA LEU A 98 -27.48 -24.90 0.73
C LEU A 98 -26.93 -25.65 1.96
N ASP A 99 -27.16 -26.95 2.04
CA ASP A 99 -26.88 -27.75 3.23
C ASP A 99 -25.41 -28.18 3.35
N ALA A 100 -24.65 -28.19 2.22
CA ALA A 100 -23.24 -28.62 2.22
C ALA A 100 -22.43 -27.84 1.18
N PHE A 101 -21.49 -26.99 1.63
CA PHE A 101 -20.58 -26.24 0.77
C PHE A 101 -19.23 -25.99 1.43
N SER A 102 -18.24 -25.66 0.62
CA SER A 102 -16.96 -25.12 1.08
C SER A 102 -16.81 -23.67 0.67
N ILE A 103 -16.05 -22.90 1.44
CA ILE A 103 -15.74 -21.50 1.15
C ILE A 103 -14.31 -21.17 1.57
N ASP A 104 -13.56 -20.49 0.69
CA ASP A 104 -12.22 -20.01 0.99
C ASP A 104 -12.19 -18.53 1.39
N ILE A 105 -11.07 -18.13 2.03
CA ILE A 105 -10.76 -16.73 2.37
C ILE A 105 -11.82 -16.05 3.26
N VAL A 106 -12.68 -16.81 3.91
CA VAL A 106 -13.73 -16.29 4.79
C VAL A 106 -13.69 -17.04 6.12
N GLU A 107 -13.75 -16.29 7.21
CA GLU A 107 -13.85 -16.86 8.56
C GLU A 107 -15.18 -17.59 8.76
N LYS A 108 -15.12 -18.72 9.44
CA LYS A 108 -16.30 -19.56 9.68
C LYS A 108 -17.41 -18.80 10.41
N GLN A 109 -17.02 -17.97 11.39
CA GLN A 109 -17.97 -17.15 12.16
C GLN A 109 -18.84 -16.25 11.27
N VAL A 110 -18.22 -15.63 10.25
CA VAL A 110 -18.95 -14.74 9.30
C VAL A 110 -20.03 -15.51 8.54
N ILE A 111 -19.77 -16.79 8.24
CA ILE A 111 -20.73 -17.65 7.53
C ILE A 111 -21.83 -18.08 8.48
N GLU A 112 -21.49 -18.46 9.72
CA GLU A 112 -22.47 -18.85 10.75
C GLU A 112 -23.40 -17.70 11.07
N ASP A 113 -22.89 -16.46 11.26
CA ASP A 113 -23.69 -15.25 11.47
C ASP A 113 -24.63 -14.97 10.29
N LEU A 114 -24.16 -15.20 9.05
CA LEU A 114 -24.99 -15.02 7.85
C LEU A 114 -26.11 -16.06 7.76
N LEU A 115 -25.81 -17.32 8.04
CA LEU A 115 -26.81 -18.40 8.01
C LEU A 115 -27.89 -18.20 9.08
N ASP A 116 -27.49 -17.78 10.28
CA ASP A 116 -28.39 -17.43 11.36
C ASP A 116 -29.29 -16.25 10.95
N ALA A 117 -28.73 -15.18 10.40
CA ALA A 117 -29.47 -14.00 9.95
C ALA A 117 -30.50 -14.30 8.85
N PHE A 118 -30.31 -15.34 8.04
CA PHE A 118 -31.21 -15.75 6.98
C PHE A 118 -32.07 -17.00 7.33
N ASP A 119 -31.98 -17.52 8.56
CA ASP A 119 -32.63 -18.74 9.01
C ASP A 119 -32.37 -19.95 8.10
N ILE A 120 -31.10 -20.07 7.66
CA ILE A 120 -30.64 -21.13 6.76
C ILE A 120 -30.00 -22.24 7.60
N LEU A 121 -30.53 -23.43 7.51
CA LEU A 121 -29.97 -24.63 8.14
C LEU A 121 -28.96 -25.29 7.19
N ALA A 122 -27.68 -25.07 7.42
CA ALA A 122 -26.63 -25.80 6.73
C ALA A 122 -26.02 -26.87 7.65
N ARG A 123 -25.83 -28.09 7.12
CA ARG A 123 -25.32 -29.24 7.89
C ARG A 123 -23.80 -29.33 7.88
N ASN A 124 -23.22 -29.09 6.73
CA ASN A 124 -21.77 -29.28 6.49
C ASN A 124 -21.15 -28.05 5.83
N ILE A 125 -20.59 -27.15 6.64
CA ILE A 125 -19.88 -25.98 6.17
C ILE A 125 -18.39 -26.18 6.42
N TYR A 126 -17.62 -26.09 5.36
CA TYR A 126 -16.17 -26.14 5.40
C TYR A 126 -15.62 -24.74 5.02
N SER A 127 -14.97 -24.08 5.99
CA SER A 127 -14.31 -22.81 5.79
C SER A 127 -12.80 -22.99 5.82
N CYS A 128 -12.11 -22.37 4.89
CA CYS A 128 -10.66 -22.22 4.88
C CYS A 128 -10.30 -20.74 4.89
N PRO A 129 -10.09 -20.14 6.09
CA PRO A 129 -9.71 -18.74 6.19
C PRO A 129 -8.41 -18.44 5.45
N PHE A 130 -8.21 -17.16 5.11
CA PHE A 130 -6.97 -16.73 4.49
C PHE A 130 -5.77 -17.03 5.40
N GLN A 131 -4.77 -17.69 4.83
CA GLN A 131 -3.48 -17.93 5.49
C GLN A 131 -2.35 -17.40 4.61
N ALA A 132 -1.56 -16.50 5.17
CA ALA A 132 -0.41 -15.98 4.48
C ALA A 132 0.58 -17.12 4.17
N GLY A 133 0.93 -17.30 2.89
CA GLY A 133 1.85 -18.35 2.43
C GLY A 133 1.19 -19.58 1.81
N VAL A 134 -0.12 -19.70 1.91
CA VAL A 134 -0.87 -20.75 1.21
C VAL A 134 -1.04 -20.35 -0.25
N GLU A 135 -0.58 -21.21 -1.15
CA GLU A 135 -0.71 -21.01 -2.61
C GLU A 135 -2.12 -21.38 -3.10
N GLU A 136 -2.52 -20.81 -4.23
CA GLU A 136 -3.87 -21.01 -4.78
C GLU A 136 -4.15 -22.46 -5.13
N GLU A 137 -3.13 -23.23 -5.52
CA GLU A 137 -3.19 -24.67 -5.79
C GLU A 137 -3.71 -25.47 -4.59
N GLN A 138 -3.32 -25.08 -3.38
CA GLN A 138 -3.75 -25.77 -2.14
C GLN A 138 -5.24 -25.55 -1.87
N TYR A 139 -5.78 -24.37 -2.20
CA TYR A 139 -7.24 -24.13 -2.14
C TYR A 139 -7.99 -24.97 -3.18
N VAL A 140 -7.46 -25.11 -4.40
CA VAL A 140 -8.02 -26.00 -5.41
C VAL A 140 -8.08 -27.44 -4.91
N GLU A 141 -6.95 -27.96 -4.43
CA GLU A 141 -6.87 -29.33 -3.90
C GLU A 141 -7.82 -29.57 -2.72
N TRP A 142 -7.92 -28.60 -1.83
CA TRP A 142 -8.82 -28.66 -0.69
C TRP A 142 -10.30 -28.72 -1.11
N HIS A 143 -10.73 -27.87 -2.04
CA HIS A 143 -12.09 -27.89 -2.55
C HIS A 143 -12.38 -29.21 -3.30
N MET A 144 -11.47 -29.64 -4.18
CA MET A 144 -11.62 -30.90 -4.93
C MET A 144 -11.77 -32.08 -3.99
N LYS A 145 -10.94 -32.20 -2.97
CA LYS A 145 -11.02 -33.28 -2.00
C LYS A 145 -12.39 -33.37 -1.34
N LEU A 146 -12.98 -32.26 -0.94
CA LEU A 146 -14.30 -32.21 -0.31
C LEU A 146 -15.42 -32.59 -1.30
N LEU A 147 -15.28 -32.19 -2.58
CA LEU A 147 -16.23 -32.55 -3.64
C LEU A 147 -16.12 -34.03 -4.00
N ASP A 148 -14.91 -34.57 -4.14
CA ASP A 148 -14.68 -36.00 -4.46
C ASP A 148 -15.15 -36.92 -3.34
N GLU A 149 -14.99 -36.48 -2.07
CA GLU A 149 -15.49 -37.23 -0.91
C GLU A 149 -17.03 -37.11 -0.73
N GLY A 150 -17.71 -36.36 -1.59
CA GLY A 150 -19.16 -36.15 -1.50
C GLY A 150 -19.59 -35.39 -0.23
N LYS A 151 -18.68 -34.65 0.39
CA LYS A 151 -18.96 -33.89 1.62
C LYS A 151 -19.65 -32.57 1.35
N ILE A 152 -19.50 -32.04 0.15
CA ILE A 152 -20.08 -30.78 -0.31
C ILE A 152 -20.65 -30.91 -1.73
N ASN A 153 -21.58 -30.03 -2.05
CA ASN A 153 -22.23 -29.98 -3.35
C ASN A 153 -21.60 -28.91 -4.27
N VAL A 154 -20.96 -27.89 -3.68
CA VAL A 154 -20.43 -26.73 -4.40
C VAL A 154 -19.28 -26.08 -3.61
N ALA A 155 -18.30 -25.56 -4.33
CA ALA A 155 -17.22 -24.75 -3.82
C ALA A 155 -17.52 -23.25 -4.03
N LEU A 156 -17.44 -22.45 -2.98
CA LEU A 156 -17.51 -20.99 -3.05
C LEU A 156 -16.08 -20.44 -2.93
N THR A 157 -15.64 -19.67 -3.89
CA THR A 157 -14.28 -19.13 -3.88
C THR A 157 -14.24 -17.67 -4.27
N SER A 158 -13.39 -16.94 -3.61
CA SER A 158 -13.08 -15.55 -3.92
C SER A 158 -11.79 -15.38 -4.74
N LEU A 159 -11.10 -16.49 -5.02
CA LEU A 159 -9.91 -16.54 -5.86
C LEU A 159 -10.30 -16.87 -7.29
N ARG A 160 -10.08 -15.94 -8.23
CA ARG A 160 -10.52 -16.10 -9.61
C ARG A 160 -9.87 -17.29 -10.30
N TRP A 161 -8.59 -17.50 -10.07
CA TRP A 161 -7.84 -18.62 -10.62
C TRP A 161 -8.37 -19.96 -10.07
N VAL A 162 -8.63 -20.07 -8.77
CA VAL A 162 -9.23 -21.26 -8.14
C VAL A 162 -10.58 -21.58 -8.77
N TYR A 163 -11.44 -20.55 -8.93
CA TYR A 163 -12.74 -20.73 -9.59
C TYR A 163 -12.61 -21.30 -10.99
N LYS A 164 -11.74 -20.72 -11.85
CA LYS A 164 -11.53 -21.17 -13.21
C LYS A 164 -11.00 -22.60 -13.26
N THR A 165 -10.00 -22.91 -12.41
CA THR A 165 -9.39 -24.24 -12.36
C THR A 165 -10.39 -25.31 -11.93
N LEU A 166 -11.25 -25.03 -10.94
CA LEU A 166 -12.31 -25.96 -10.53
C LEU A 166 -13.31 -26.18 -11.67
N GLN A 167 -13.73 -25.14 -12.37
CA GLN A 167 -14.65 -25.26 -13.51
C GLN A 167 -14.05 -26.05 -14.69
N GLU A 168 -12.80 -25.79 -15.04
CA GLU A 168 -12.07 -26.52 -16.10
C GLU A 168 -11.95 -28.01 -15.79
N LYS A 169 -11.86 -28.37 -14.51
CA LYS A 169 -11.84 -29.76 -14.03
C LYS A 169 -13.24 -30.39 -13.90
N GLY A 170 -14.31 -29.63 -14.22
CA GLY A 170 -15.69 -30.10 -14.18
C GLY A 170 -16.38 -30.05 -12.82
N TYR A 171 -15.78 -29.36 -11.82
CA TYR A 171 -16.38 -29.21 -10.51
C TYR A 171 -17.34 -28.03 -10.43
N HIS A 172 -18.37 -28.16 -9.61
CA HIS A 172 -19.28 -27.06 -9.32
C HIS A 172 -18.63 -26.02 -8.40
N ALA A 173 -18.41 -24.83 -8.95
CA ALA A 173 -17.85 -23.70 -8.21
C ALA A 173 -18.63 -22.42 -8.48
N ILE A 174 -18.73 -21.54 -7.50
CA ILE A 174 -19.30 -20.20 -7.59
C ILE A 174 -18.27 -19.19 -7.17
N TYR A 175 -18.07 -18.17 -8.00
CA TYR A 175 -17.15 -17.07 -7.72
C TYR A 175 -17.81 -16.00 -6.86
N LEU A 176 -17.08 -15.51 -5.86
CA LEU A 176 -17.47 -14.42 -4.97
C LEU A 176 -16.80 -13.10 -5.40
N PRO A 177 -17.44 -12.28 -6.25
CA PRO A 177 -16.83 -11.05 -6.76
C PRO A 177 -16.76 -9.96 -5.68
N PRO A 178 -15.89 -8.95 -5.85
CA PRO A 178 -15.96 -7.71 -5.09
C PRO A 178 -17.34 -7.06 -5.23
N THR A 179 -17.84 -6.43 -4.18
CA THR A 179 -19.14 -5.74 -4.22
C THR A 179 -18.96 -4.22 -4.19
N ARG A 180 -19.87 -3.49 -4.85
CA ARG A 180 -19.84 -2.02 -4.86
C ARG A 180 -19.84 -1.42 -3.43
N ALA A 181 -20.54 -2.05 -2.50
CA ALA A 181 -20.58 -1.62 -1.11
C ALA A 181 -19.18 -1.65 -0.47
N LYS A 182 -18.43 -2.75 -0.66
CA LYS A 182 -17.05 -2.87 -0.13
C LYS A 182 -16.04 -2.03 -0.90
N VAL A 183 -16.23 -1.85 -2.22
CA VAL A 183 -15.41 -0.91 -3.01
C VAL A 183 -15.59 0.52 -2.49
N ARG A 184 -16.82 0.93 -2.10
CA ARG A 184 -17.06 2.26 -1.51
C ARG A 184 -16.27 2.44 -0.21
N VAL A 185 -16.35 1.48 0.71
CA VAL A 185 -15.60 1.53 1.98
C VAL A 185 -14.10 1.57 1.73
N ALA A 186 -13.60 0.74 0.83
CA ALA A 186 -12.18 0.70 0.49
C ALA A 186 -11.71 2.02 -0.15
N LEU A 187 -12.52 2.62 -1.04
CA LEU A 187 -12.20 3.90 -1.67
C LEU A 187 -12.18 5.06 -0.65
N GLU A 188 -13.13 5.08 0.28
CA GLU A 188 -13.16 6.07 1.36
C GLU A 188 -11.94 5.94 2.26
N LYS A 189 -11.59 4.71 2.65
CA LYS A 189 -10.37 4.44 3.42
C LYS A 189 -9.12 4.89 2.68
N LEU A 190 -9.00 4.55 1.38
CA LEU A 190 -7.87 4.93 0.55
C LEU A 190 -7.71 6.46 0.44
N LYS A 191 -8.83 7.19 0.28
CA LYS A 191 -8.82 8.66 0.26
C LYS A 191 -8.34 9.25 1.60
N ASN A 192 -8.74 8.66 2.71
CA ASN A 192 -8.29 9.09 4.03
C ASN A 192 -6.79 8.83 4.23
N GLU A 193 -6.28 7.69 3.78
CA GLU A 193 -4.84 7.38 3.83
C GLU A 193 -4.02 8.36 2.96
N CYS A 194 -4.52 8.70 1.75
CA CYS A 194 -3.89 9.73 0.91
C CYS A 194 -3.86 11.11 1.61
N ALA A 195 -4.98 11.52 2.21
CA ALA A 195 -5.05 12.79 2.92
C ALA A 195 -4.13 12.83 4.14
N LEU A 196 -4.00 11.73 4.86
CA LEU A 196 -3.06 11.60 5.98
C LEU A 196 -1.61 11.71 5.50
N GLN A 197 -1.24 11.01 4.43
CA GLN A 197 0.10 11.10 3.86
C GLN A 197 0.41 12.51 3.35
N GLU A 198 -0.53 13.17 2.68
CA GLU A 198 -0.38 14.56 2.25
C GLU A 198 -0.19 15.50 3.44
N ALA A 199 -0.96 15.29 4.53
CA ALA A 199 -0.83 16.09 5.75
C ALA A 199 0.51 15.86 6.44
N GLU A 200 1.02 14.64 6.50
CA GLU A 200 2.35 14.31 7.02
C GLU A 200 3.46 14.94 6.18
N TYR A 201 3.34 14.90 4.85
CA TYR A 201 4.30 15.52 3.95
C TYR A 201 4.29 17.06 4.03
N ALA A 202 3.16 17.65 4.38
CA ALA A 202 3.02 19.10 4.56
C ALA A 202 3.51 19.58 5.93
N GLN A 203 3.82 18.68 6.88
CA GLN A 203 4.37 19.08 8.19
C GLN A 203 5.67 19.86 8.03
N ALA A 204 5.90 20.78 8.97
CA ALA A 204 7.14 21.54 9.05
C ALA A 204 8.35 20.61 9.29
N ALA A 205 9.43 20.86 8.58
CA ALA A 205 10.73 20.24 8.82
C ALA A 205 11.78 21.32 9.10
N VAL A 206 12.61 21.05 10.10
CA VAL A 206 13.75 21.88 10.46
C VAL A 206 15.01 21.03 10.38
N GLU A 207 15.99 21.49 9.60
CA GLU A 207 17.31 20.87 9.52
C GLU A 207 18.34 21.83 10.11
N ILE A 208 19.08 21.38 11.10
CA ILE A 208 20.14 22.16 11.77
C ILE A 208 21.49 21.64 11.30
N PHE A 209 22.21 22.45 10.54
CA PHE A 209 23.53 22.16 10.01
C PHE A 209 24.59 22.76 10.95
N GLN A 210 25.45 21.95 11.53
CA GLN A 210 26.49 22.37 12.45
C GLN A 210 27.88 22.00 11.95
N LEU A 211 28.74 22.99 11.81
CA LEU A 211 30.15 22.81 11.44
C LEU A 211 30.98 22.47 12.69
N THR A 212 31.54 21.26 12.73
CA THR A 212 32.40 20.76 13.82
C THR A 212 33.80 20.47 13.28
N ASP A 213 34.73 20.17 14.18
CA ASP A 213 36.15 19.90 13.86
C ASP A 213 36.89 21.01 13.11
N TYR A 214 36.36 22.22 13.22
CA TYR A 214 37.00 23.42 12.70
C TYR A 214 38.26 23.70 13.56
N LYS A 215 39.34 22.95 13.31
CA LYS A 215 40.61 23.19 13.98
C LYS A 215 41.09 24.58 13.58
N SER A 216 41.15 25.50 14.52
CA SER A 216 41.86 26.77 14.43
C SER A 216 43.38 26.49 14.37
N ARG A 217 43.84 25.77 13.36
CA ARG A 217 45.26 25.80 12.99
C ARG A 217 45.50 27.16 12.38
N GLU A 218 46.51 27.86 12.83
CA GLU A 218 47.15 29.06 12.31
C GLU A 218 46.86 29.48 10.83
N GLU A 219 45.69 29.15 10.34
CA GLU A 219 45.22 29.54 9.00
C GLU A 219 44.76 30.98 9.07
N ASN A 220 45.26 31.77 8.14
CA ASN A 220 44.86 33.13 7.91
C ASN A 220 43.33 33.27 8.02
N TYR A 221 42.84 34.22 8.80
CA TYR A 221 41.42 34.57 9.03
C TYR A 221 40.59 34.54 7.71
N TYR A 222 41.19 35.04 6.64
CA TYR A 222 40.57 35.06 5.31
C TYR A 222 40.35 33.67 4.71
N SER A 223 41.26 32.74 4.89
CA SER A 223 41.12 31.36 4.41
C SER A 223 39.95 30.66 5.11
N SER A 224 39.80 30.92 6.39
CA SER A 224 38.66 30.41 7.18
C SER A 224 37.33 30.99 6.73
N MET A 225 37.28 32.29 6.40
CA MET A 225 36.08 32.92 5.85
C MET A 225 35.69 32.37 4.49
N LEU A 226 36.68 32.17 3.61
CA LEU A 226 36.43 31.59 2.26
C LEU A 226 35.91 30.15 2.35
N ALA A 227 36.51 29.32 3.20
CA ALA A 227 36.04 27.95 3.41
C ALA A 227 34.59 27.91 3.93
N LYS A 228 34.24 28.81 4.85
CA LYS A 228 32.86 28.95 5.34
C LYS A 228 31.89 29.36 4.22
N ALA A 229 32.26 30.34 3.40
CA ALA A 229 31.44 30.80 2.28
C ALA A 229 31.21 29.70 1.24
N ASP A 230 32.22 28.86 0.97
CA ASP A 230 32.10 27.72 0.09
C ASP A 230 31.10 26.68 0.63
N ILE A 231 31.16 26.37 1.93
CA ILE A 231 30.25 25.44 2.59
C ILE A 231 28.81 26.00 2.58
N GLU A 232 28.66 27.27 2.92
CA GLU A 232 27.36 27.95 2.89
C GLU A 232 26.73 27.88 1.49
N LYS A 233 27.50 28.11 0.43
CA LYS A 233 27.06 27.97 -0.95
C LYS A 233 26.53 26.56 -1.26
N GLU A 234 27.17 25.52 -0.77
CA GLU A 234 26.74 24.14 -0.98
C GLU A 234 25.46 23.83 -0.19
N ILE A 235 25.32 24.35 1.05
CA ILE A 235 24.09 24.22 1.83
C ILE A 235 22.94 24.96 1.13
N ILE A 236 23.18 26.16 0.58
CA ILE A 236 22.17 26.92 -0.20
C ILE A 236 21.68 26.11 -1.40
N LYS A 237 22.58 25.45 -2.15
CA LYS A 237 22.18 24.61 -3.29
C LYS A 237 21.34 23.40 -2.86
N TYR A 238 21.67 22.79 -1.74
CA TYR A 238 20.86 21.72 -1.15
C TYR A 238 19.48 22.25 -0.79
N THR A 239 19.43 23.38 -0.06
CA THR A 239 18.19 24.03 0.40
C THR A 239 17.28 24.43 -0.78
N GLU A 240 17.87 24.96 -1.88
CA GLU A 240 17.12 25.23 -3.12
C GLU A 240 16.47 23.94 -3.66
N GLY A 241 17.18 22.83 -3.64
CA GLY A 241 16.70 21.53 -4.10
C GLY A 241 15.51 20.97 -3.33
N ILE A 242 15.38 21.32 -2.05
CA ILE A 242 14.25 20.93 -1.18
C ILE A 242 13.22 22.07 -1.03
N GLN A 243 13.35 23.14 -1.81
CA GLN A 243 12.48 24.34 -1.75
C GLN A 243 12.38 24.95 -0.34
N GLY A 244 13.47 24.86 0.43
CA GLY A 244 13.55 25.34 1.79
C GLY A 244 13.98 26.79 1.90
N ALA A 245 13.98 27.30 3.14
CA ALA A 245 14.52 28.60 3.50
C ALA A 245 15.68 28.42 4.48
N ILE A 246 16.84 29.06 4.22
CA ILE A 246 18.04 28.96 5.04
C ILE A 246 18.27 30.24 5.87
N PHE A 247 18.68 30.05 7.11
CA PHE A 247 19.05 31.12 8.04
C PHE A 247 20.38 30.77 8.74
N ALA A 248 21.29 31.72 8.83
CA ALA A 248 22.50 31.55 9.62
C ALA A 248 22.19 31.80 11.11
N SER A 249 22.40 30.77 11.94
CA SER A 249 22.26 30.84 13.39
C SER A 249 23.64 30.85 14.04
N GLY A 250 24.27 32.01 14.08
CA GLY A 250 25.64 32.15 14.64
C GLY A 250 26.76 31.91 13.64
N ARG A 251 27.96 31.55 14.17
CA ARG A 251 29.19 31.49 13.36
C ARG A 251 29.39 30.16 12.60
N ARG A 252 28.74 29.10 13.07
CA ARG A 252 29.01 27.72 12.59
C ARG A 252 27.72 26.89 12.41
N GLU A 253 26.59 27.54 12.38
CA GLU A 253 25.30 26.88 12.37
C GLU A 253 24.38 27.53 11.33
N TYR A 254 23.65 26.69 10.61
CA TYR A 254 22.60 27.10 9.68
C TYR A 254 21.34 26.32 10.01
N ILE A 255 20.21 27.00 9.97
CA ILE A 255 18.88 26.40 10.14
C ILE A 255 18.18 26.46 8.78
N VAL A 256 17.68 25.33 8.31
CA VAL A 256 16.90 25.21 7.10
C VAL A 256 15.49 24.81 7.47
N PHE A 257 14.53 25.58 7.01
CA PHE A 257 13.11 25.29 7.14
C PHE A 257 12.57 24.77 5.81
N SER A 258 11.86 23.65 5.84
CA SER A 258 11.22 23.03 4.68
C SER A 258 9.97 22.26 5.11
N ASN A 259 9.53 21.30 4.32
CA ASN A 259 8.47 20.37 4.68
C ASN A 259 9.01 18.94 4.83
N SER A 260 8.28 18.13 5.60
CA SER A 260 8.65 16.75 5.92
C SER A 260 8.82 15.87 4.66
N GLY A 261 7.94 16.05 3.67
CA GLY A 261 8.01 15.30 2.41
C GLY A 261 9.32 15.55 1.64
N ALA A 262 9.73 16.81 1.54
CA ALA A 262 10.97 17.16 0.84
C ALA A 262 12.22 16.58 1.53
N VAL A 263 12.23 16.53 2.87
CA VAL A 263 13.36 16.00 3.65
C VAL A 263 13.38 14.46 3.62
N GLN A 264 12.20 13.82 3.62
CA GLN A 264 12.09 12.36 3.61
C GLN A 264 12.31 11.73 2.23
N GLU A 265 12.22 12.50 1.16
CA GLU A 265 12.45 12.00 -0.20
C GLU A 265 13.86 11.42 -0.35
N GLU A 266 13.96 10.15 -0.78
CA GLU A 266 15.23 9.40 -0.86
C GLU A 266 16.31 10.13 -1.67
N PHE A 267 15.90 10.79 -2.75
CA PHE A 267 16.82 11.57 -3.59
C PHE A 267 17.45 12.74 -2.81
N ASN A 268 16.67 13.44 -1.98
CA ASN A 268 17.14 14.56 -1.18
C ASN A 268 18.00 14.08 0.00
N GLN A 269 17.65 12.95 0.62
CA GLN A 269 18.50 12.31 1.64
C GLN A 269 19.88 11.92 1.06
N ARG A 270 19.91 11.34 -0.14
CA ARG A 270 21.18 11.04 -0.83
C ARG A 270 21.98 12.30 -1.13
N LYS A 271 21.34 13.40 -1.53
CA LYS A 271 22.00 14.70 -1.72
C LYS A 271 22.61 15.22 -0.42
N LEU A 272 21.89 15.12 0.70
CA LEU A 272 22.37 15.52 2.01
C LEU A 272 23.62 14.74 2.43
N LEU A 273 23.59 13.41 2.30
CA LEU A 273 24.73 12.55 2.59
C LEU A 273 25.94 12.87 1.69
N ASN A 274 25.71 13.18 0.41
CA ASN A 274 26.77 13.58 -0.51
C ASN A 274 27.37 14.95 -0.14
N LEU A 275 26.53 15.89 0.29
CA LEU A 275 26.98 17.19 0.81
C LEU A 275 27.89 17.02 2.04
N GLN A 276 27.48 16.19 3.02
CA GLN A 276 28.31 15.92 4.20
C GLN A 276 29.68 15.32 3.83
N LYS A 277 29.70 14.31 2.95
CA LYS A 277 30.93 13.68 2.45
C LYS A 277 31.82 14.68 1.74
N LYS A 278 31.26 15.48 0.83
CA LYS A 278 32.01 16.50 0.07
C LYS A 278 32.69 17.52 0.99
N VAL A 279 31.95 18.05 1.99
CA VAL A 279 32.51 19.00 2.96
C VAL A 279 33.64 18.37 3.76
N GLN A 280 33.47 17.12 4.21
CA GLN A 280 34.50 16.39 4.95
C GLN A 280 35.76 16.13 4.12
N GLU A 281 35.60 15.73 2.85
CA GLU A 281 36.72 15.37 1.98
C GLU A 281 37.50 16.61 1.51
N GLU A 282 36.80 17.66 1.05
CA GLU A 282 37.42 18.86 0.48
C GLU A 282 37.93 19.85 1.51
N LYS A 283 37.19 20.04 2.61
CA LYS A 283 37.50 21.09 3.61
C LYS A 283 38.02 20.52 4.93
N LYS A 284 37.98 19.19 5.16
CA LYS A 284 38.36 18.53 6.40
C LYS A 284 37.55 19.05 7.61
N ILE A 285 36.32 19.45 7.37
CA ILE A 285 35.36 19.95 8.35
C ILE A 285 34.20 18.97 8.41
N SER A 286 33.76 18.59 9.60
CA SER A 286 32.57 17.74 9.76
C SER A 286 31.34 18.61 9.74
N LEU A 287 30.38 18.22 8.87
CA LEU A 287 29.05 18.83 8.78
C LEU A 287 28.04 17.87 9.42
N ASN A 288 27.63 18.18 10.66
CA ASN A 288 26.58 17.44 11.35
C ASN A 288 25.22 18.03 10.99
N VAL A 289 24.23 17.18 10.79
CA VAL A 289 22.88 17.61 10.48
C VAL A 289 21.90 16.90 11.42
N GLY A 290 21.15 17.69 12.16
CA GLY A 290 19.97 17.24 12.92
C GLY A 290 18.72 17.56 12.12
N ILE A 291 17.76 16.65 12.10
CA ILE A 291 16.49 16.80 11.37
C ILE A 291 15.35 16.57 12.35
N GLY A 292 14.44 17.53 12.45
CA GLY A 292 13.19 17.43 13.18
C GLY A 292 12.00 17.68 12.27
N THR A 293 10.89 16.99 12.52
CA THR A 293 9.61 17.22 11.85
C THR A 293 8.51 17.36 12.88
N GLY A 294 7.53 18.22 12.61
CA GLY A 294 6.43 18.46 13.55
C GLY A 294 5.27 19.22 12.93
N GLY A 295 4.14 19.26 13.62
CA GLY A 295 2.95 20.01 13.20
C GLY A 295 3.18 21.52 13.10
N THR A 296 4.15 22.03 13.86
CA THR A 296 4.63 23.42 13.83
C THR A 296 6.15 23.46 13.75
N MET A 297 6.73 24.63 13.42
CA MET A 297 8.18 24.81 13.41
C MET A 297 8.81 24.57 14.80
N ASN A 298 8.10 24.91 15.88
CA ASN A 298 8.56 24.65 17.25
C ASN A 298 8.57 23.15 17.60
N ASP A 299 7.64 22.38 17.06
CA ASP A 299 7.60 20.93 17.29
C ASP A 299 8.68 20.20 16.51
N ALA A 300 9.15 20.79 15.40
CA ALA A 300 10.19 20.25 14.52
C ALA A 300 11.61 20.62 15.01
N GLU A 301 11.81 21.69 15.76
CA GLU A 301 13.09 22.13 16.33
C GLU A 301 13.48 21.22 17.52
#